data_52defae5bdb1824f76499a01e5faad46
#
_entry.id   52defae5bdb1824f76499a01e5faad46
#
_cell.length_a   1.000
_cell.length_b   1.000
_cell.length_c   1.000
_cell.angle_alpha   90.00
_cell.angle_beta   90.00
_cell.angle_gamma   90.00
#
_symmetry.space_group_name_H-M   'P 1'
#
loop_
_entity.id
_entity.type
_entity.pdbx_description
1 polymer ?
#
loop_
_entity_poly.entity_id
_entity_poly.type
_entity_poly.pdbx_seq_one_letter_code
_entity_poly.pdbx_strand_id
1 'polypeptide(L)'
;MAQLKEIKERINSVKSTRKITSAMKMVSAAKLSKAQRNIAGMLPYSNAMHHILRSVLSAGSDFETSLDKQRTVERVAIVAFSSDSSLAGSFNSNVVKELRRTLGSYAHIPKDRIFIYTIGKRVFEATGKLGYTVTRNFEGLAAKPDYDTLAAFAGELIGQFGAAAVDKVEVIYHHFKSAGSQALTREVFLPLTLDAQEASDKADKKMLPDYIVEPSAGEVLAELLPKSLKLKLYTMLLDSSASEHAARVIAMQLATDNADELINDLTIEYNKSRQQSITSELLDIVGGSMK
;
A
#
# COMPACT_ATOMS: atom_id res chain seq x y z
N MET A 1 2.28 -39.79 29.51
CA MET A 1 0.96 -39.63 28.83
C MET A 1 0.52 -38.16 28.65
N ALA A 2 0.67 -37.24 29.63
CA ALA A 2 0.30 -35.83 29.48
C ALA A 2 1.05 -35.13 28.35
N GLN A 3 2.37 -35.30 28.25
CA GLN A 3 3.23 -34.72 27.23
C GLN A 3 2.85 -35.12 25.78
N LEU A 4 2.52 -36.39 25.55
CA LEU A 4 2.07 -36.89 24.24
C LEU A 4 0.75 -36.24 23.80
N LYS A 5 -0.17 -36.01 24.73
CA LYS A 5 -1.44 -35.33 24.46
C LYS A 5 -1.21 -33.88 24.07
N GLU A 6 -0.33 -33.19 24.78
CA GLU A 6 0.04 -31.81 24.51
C GLU A 6 0.66 -31.65 23.12
N ILE A 7 1.65 -32.49 22.75
CA ILE A 7 2.27 -32.42 21.41
C ILE A 7 1.23 -32.68 20.31
N LYS A 8 0.31 -33.66 20.54
CA LYS A 8 -0.76 -33.93 19.57
C LYS A 8 -1.72 -32.73 19.40
N GLU A 9 -2.09 -32.07 20.49
CA GLU A 9 -2.93 -30.87 20.45
C GLU A 9 -2.21 -29.75 19.71
N ARG A 10 -0.91 -29.57 19.94
CA ARG A 10 -0.08 -28.58 19.23
C ARG A 10 0.01 -28.86 17.73
N ILE A 11 0.20 -30.12 17.32
CA ILE A 11 0.14 -30.54 15.91
C ILE A 11 -1.19 -30.16 15.28
N ASN A 12 -2.30 -30.41 15.94
CA ASN A 12 -3.63 -30.11 15.44
C ASN A 12 -3.88 -28.61 15.31
N SER A 13 -3.39 -27.82 16.25
CA SER A 13 -3.46 -26.35 16.21
C SER A 13 -2.67 -25.80 15.02
N VAL A 14 -1.43 -26.26 14.81
CA VAL A 14 -0.59 -25.82 13.68
C VAL A 14 -1.20 -26.26 12.34
N LYS A 15 -1.76 -27.48 12.24
CA LYS A 15 -2.50 -27.93 11.05
C LYS A 15 -3.69 -27.03 10.73
N SER A 16 -4.41 -26.56 11.75
CA SER A 16 -5.52 -25.62 11.56
C SER A 16 -5.03 -24.26 11.08
N THR A 17 -3.97 -23.73 11.68
CA THR A 17 -3.33 -22.48 11.27
C THR A 17 -2.86 -22.56 9.82
N ARG A 18 -2.21 -23.66 9.42
CA ARG A 18 -1.79 -23.91 8.03
C ARG A 18 -2.95 -23.86 7.05
N LYS A 19 -4.09 -24.46 7.38
CA LYS A 19 -5.29 -24.41 6.52
C LYS A 19 -5.80 -22.98 6.35
N ILE A 20 -5.81 -22.20 7.44
CA ILE A 20 -6.24 -20.80 7.44
C ILE A 20 -5.29 -19.95 6.59
N THR A 21 -3.97 -20.06 6.77
CA THR A 21 -2.99 -19.28 6.01
C THR A 21 -3.03 -19.62 4.53
N SER A 22 -3.19 -20.90 4.17
CA SER A 22 -3.36 -21.34 2.79
C SER A 22 -4.63 -20.77 2.15
N ALA A 23 -5.76 -20.76 2.86
CA ALA A 23 -6.99 -20.15 2.38
C ALA A 23 -6.84 -18.62 2.21
N MET A 24 -6.20 -17.94 3.17
CA MET A 24 -5.93 -16.49 3.09
C MET A 24 -5.01 -16.15 1.92
N LYS A 25 -4.01 -17.01 1.61
CA LYS A 25 -3.18 -16.86 0.41
C LYS A 25 -4.02 -16.88 -0.86
N MET A 26 -4.91 -17.86 -1.01
CA MET A 26 -5.77 -17.98 -2.20
C MET A 26 -6.69 -16.78 -2.37
N VAL A 27 -7.33 -16.32 -1.29
CA VAL A 27 -8.19 -15.12 -1.32
C VAL A 27 -7.39 -13.88 -1.70
N SER A 28 -6.20 -13.73 -1.14
CA SER A 28 -5.32 -12.58 -1.44
C SER A 28 -4.82 -12.60 -2.88
N ALA A 29 -4.51 -13.77 -3.43
CA ALA A 29 -4.13 -13.94 -4.84
C ALA A 29 -5.27 -13.55 -5.79
N ALA A 30 -6.51 -13.94 -5.47
CA ALA A 30 -7.68 -13.54 -6.25
C ALA A 30 -7.90 -12.01 -6.23
N LYS A 31 -7.73 -11.38 -5.05
CA LYS A 31 -7.82 -9.92 -4.91
C LYS A 31 -6.69 -9.20 -5.64
N LEU A 32 -5.45 -9.73 -5.59
CA LEU A 32 -4.31 -9.22 -6.35
C LEU A 32 -4.61 -9.22 -7.85
N SER A 33 -5.09 -10.35 -8.39
CA SER A 33 -5.47 -10.47 -9.80
C SER A 33 -6.55 -9.46 -10.20
N LYS A 34 -7.53 -9.20 -9.32
CA LYS A 34 -8.55 -8.16 -9.55
C LYS A 34 -7.93 -6.75 -9.55
N ALA A 35 -7.05 -6.44 -8.60
CA ALA A 35 -6.37 -5.15 -8.51
C ALA A 35 -5.51 -4.89 -9.76
N GLN A 36 -4.75 -5.90 -10.21
CA GLN A 36 -3.94 -5.81 -11.43
C GLN A 36 -4.79 -5.55 -12.68
N ARG A 37 -5.95 -6.19 -12.80
CA ARG A 37 -6.89 -5.93 -13.92
C ARG A 37 -7.42 -4.50 -13.88
N ASN A 38 -7.72 -3.98 -12.69
CA ASN A 38 -8.17 -2.59 -12.55
C ASN A 38 -7.07 -1.60 -12.98
N ILE A 39 -5.82 -1.84 -12.57
CA ILE A 39 -4.67 -1.03 -13.00
C ILE A 39 -4.50 -1.11 -14.52
N ALA A 40 -4.50 -2.32 -15.09
CA ALA A 40 -4.37 -2.53 -16.53
C ALA A 40 -5.48 -1.85 -17.34
N GLY A 41 -6.71 -1.82 -16.81
CA GLY A 41 -7.84 -1.11 -17.44
C GLY A 41 -7.70 0.42 -17.41
N MET A 42 -6.98 0.98 -16.40
CA MET A 42 -6.75 2.43 -16.28
C MET A 42 -5.56 2.93 -17.09
N LEU A 43 -4.58 2.07 -17.35
CA LEU A 43 -3.33 2.43 -18.04
C LEU A 43 -3.55 3.13 -19.39
N PRO A 44 -4.41 2.66 -20.32
CA PRO A 44 -4.62 3.30 -21.62
C PRO A 44 -5.15 4.74 -21.46
N TYR A 45 -6.07 4.95 -20.52
CA TYR A 45 -6.62 6.28 -20.24
C TYR A 45 -5.57 7.20 -19.61
N SER A 46 -4.82 6.72 -18.63
CA SER A 46 -3.73 7.47 -18.00
C SER A 46 -2.66 7.87 -19.02
N ASN A 47 -2.23 6.94 -19.88
CA ASN A 47 -1.24 7.19 -20.93
C ASN A 47 -1.75 8.21 -21.95
N ALA A 48 -3.00 8.09 -22.39
CA ALA A 48 -3.60 9.07 -23.30
C ALA A 48 -3.67 10.48 -22.68
N MET A 49 -4.08 10.58 -21.42
CA MET A 49 -4.11 11.83 -20.66
C MET A 49 -2.72 12.47 -20.56
N HIS A 50 -1.70 11.67 -20.16
CA HIS A 50 -0.32 12.15 -20.09
C HIS A 50 0.22 12.58 -21.45
N HIS A 51 -0.14 11.84 -22.52
CA HIS A 51 0.26 12.19 -23.89
C HIS A 51 -0.32 13.53 -24.32
N ILE A 52 -1.63 13.75 -24.10
CA ILE A 52 -2.29 15.01 -24.43
C ILE A 52 -1.69 16.18 -23.63
N LEU A 53 -1.54 16.01 -22.29
CA LEU A 53 -0.93 17.04 -21.45
C LEU A 53 0.47 17.41 -21.91
N ARG A 54 1.30 16.43 -22.24
CA ARG A 54 2.67 16.63 -22.73
C ARG A 54 2.67 17.38 -24.07
N SER A 55 1.77 17.02 -25.00
CA SER A 55 1.65 17.66 -26.30
C SER A 55 1.22 19.12 -26.18
N VAL A 56 0.23 19.42 -25.34
CA VAL A 56 -0.26 20.79 -25.14
C VAL A 56 0.79 21.64 -24.42
N LEU A 57 1.52 21.10 -23.43
CA LEU A 57 2.61 21.80 -22.75
C LEU A 57 3.80 22.07 -23.67
N SER A 58 4.15 21.14 -24.59
CA SER A 58 5.26 21.29 -25.54
C SER A 58 4.98 22.28 -26.66
N ALA A 59 3.71 22.55 -26.94
CA ALA A 59 3.29 23.55 -27.94
C ALA A 59 3.55 25.02 -27.53
N GLY A 60 4.22 25.24 -26.38
CA GLY A 60 4.70 26.57 -25.98
C GLY A 60 3.62 27.48 -25.40
N SER A 61 2.64 26.92 -24.71
CA SER A 61 1.68 27.74 -23.98
C SER A 61 2.35 28.32 -22.72
N ASP A 62 2.41 29.65 -22.62
CA ASP A 62 2.74 30.41 -21.40
C ASP A 62 1.59 30.23 -20.36
N PHE A 63 1.27 28.97 -20.05
CA PHE A 63 0.21 28.66 -19.12
C PHE A 63 0.75 28.66 -17.69
N GLU A 64 0.43 29.75 -16.98
CA GLU A 64 0.66 29.80 -15.54
C GLU A 64 -0.50 29.14 -14.80
N THR A 65 -0.19 28.14 -14.00
CA THR A 65 -1.16 27.54 -13.09
C THR A 65 -0.85 27.90 -11.65
N SER A 66 -1.86 27.91 -10.80
CA SER A 66 -1.63 28.03 -9.35
C SER A 66 -1.04 26.77 -8.75
N LEU A 67 -1.04 25.64 -9.49
CA LEU A 67 -0.70 24.31 -9.00
C LEU A 67 0.81 24.00 -9.05
N ASP A 68 1.60 24.78 -9.77
CA ASP A 68 3.06 24.67 -9.86
C ASP A 68 3.80 25.69 -8.95
N LYS A 69 3.06 26.62 -8.32
CA LYS A 69 3.65 27.67 -7.49
C LYS A 69 4.36 27.08 -6.28
N GLN A 70 5.69 27.15 -6.28
CA GLN A 70 6.50 26.82 -5.11
C GLN A 70 6.37 27.94 -4.08
N ARG A 71 6.05 27.54 -2.84
CA ARG A 71 5.91 28.45 -1.68
C ARG A 71 6.79 27.98 -0.55
N THR A 72 7.10 28.89 0.38
CA THR A 72 7.67 28.48 1.67
C THR A 72 6.67 27.57 2.38
N VAL A 73 7.11 26.37 2.78
CA VAL A 73 6.23 25.34 3.37
C VAL A 73 6.00 25.67 4.84
N GLU A 74 4.84 26.25 5.15
CA GLU A 74 4.37 26.49 6.51
C GLU A 74 3.22 25.56 6.91
N ARG A 75 2.49 25.04 5.94
CA ARG A 75 1.36 24.10 6.12
C ARG A 75 1.49 22.95 5.14
N VAL A 76 1.48 21.75 5.67
CA VAL A 76 1.68 20.53 4.87
C VAL A 76 0.51 19.57 5.04
N ALA A 77 0.05 18.99 3.93
CA ALA A 77 -0.88 17.87 3.93
C ALA A 77 -0.11 16.57 3.60
N ILE A 78 -0.31 15.54 4.40
CA ILE A 78 0.30 14.22 4.19
C ILE A 78 -0.83 13.21 4.03
N VAL A 79 -0.86 12.55 2.88
CA VAL A 79 -1.81 11.46 2.59
C VAL A 79 -1.06 10.14 2.71
N ALA A 80 -1.48 9.25 3.59
CA ALA A 80 -0.82 7.98 3.80
C ALA A 80 -1.77 6.80 3.52
N PHE A 81 -1.32 5.87 2.66
CA PHE A 81 -2.09 4.68 2.29
C PHE A 81 -1.61 3.46 3.07
N SER A 82 -2.52 2.76 3.71
CA SER A 82 -2.28 1.49 4.39
C SER A 82 -3.42 0.51 4.16
N SER A 83 -3.33 -0.69 4.69
CA SER A 83 -4.43 -1.64 4.69
C SER A 83 -5.38 -1.43 5.88
N ASP A 84 -6.60 -1.92 5.73
CA ASP A 84 -7.56 -2.02 6.83
C ASP A 84 -7.26 -3.22 7.74
N SER A 85 -6.68 -4.28 7.19
CA SER A 85 -6.40 -5.53 7.89
C SER A 85 -4.91 -5.76 8.17
N SER A 86 -4.62 -6.59 9.16
CA SER A 86 -3.26 -7.06 9.48
C SER A 86 -2.80 -8.18 8.52
N LEU A 87 -1.67 -8.79 8.83
CA LEU A 87 -1.12 -9.97 8.17
C LEU A 87 -0.67 -9.73 6.71
N ALA A 88 -0.24 -8.53 6.41
CA ALA A 88 0.37 -8.15 5.13
C ALA A 88 1.91 -7.99 5.25
N GLY A 89 2.56 -8.80 6.05
CA GLY A 89 4.00 -8.71 6.29
C GLY A 89 4.43 -7.33 6.79
N SER A 90 5.46 -6.77 6.19
CA SER A 90 6.02 -5.46 6.54
C SER A 90 5.29 -4.27 5.90
N PHE A 91 4.28 -4.49 5.05
CA PHE A 91 3.58 -3.45 4.29
C PHE A 91 3.15 -2.26 5.16
N ASN A 92 2.36 -2.52 6.22
CA ASN A 92 1.86 -1.45 7.08
C ASN A 92 2.97 -0.81 7.93
N SER A 93 3.89 -1.60 8.46
CA SER A 93 4.98 -1.10 9.29
C SER A 93 5.93 -0.19 8.51
N ASN A 94 6.13 -0.45 7.22
CA ASN A 94 6.94 0.39 6.35
C ASN A 94 6.27 1.75 6.11
N VAL A 95 4.96 1.79 5.85
CA VAL A 95 4.20 3.06 5.74
C VAL A 95 4.31 3.88 7.02
N VAL A 96 4.13 3.25 8.17
CA VAL A 96 4.22 3.95 9.48
C VAL A 96 5.63 4.50 9.73
N LYS A 97 6.67 3.74 9.36
CA LYS A 97 8.06 4.21 9.45
C LYS A 97 8.30 5.43 8.56
N GLU A 98 7.82 5.39 7.31
CA GLU A 98 7.98 6.51 6.39
C GLU A 98 7.15 7.72 6.81
N LEU A 99 5.93 7.53 7.30
CA LEU A 99 5.13 8.60 7.87
C LEU A 99 5.87 9.27 9.05
N ARG A 100 6.46 8.49 9.96
CA ARG A 100 7.27 9.03 11.07
C ARG A 100 8.47 9.82 10.55
N ARG A 101 9.17 9.32 9.53
CA ARG A 101 10.30 10.00 8.90
C ARG A 101 9.86 11.31 8.24
N THR A 102 8.75 11.30 7.54
CA THR A 102 8.13 12.47 6.91
C THR A 102 7.75 13.51 7.95
N LEU A 103 7.07 13.11 9.03
CA LEU A 103 6.74 14.00 10.14
C LEU A 103 7.99 14.59 10.80
N GLY A 104 9.06 13.80 10.91
CA GLY A 104 10.36 14.28 11.41
C GLY A 104 10.99 15.36 10.52
N SER A 105 10.81 15.29 9.19
CA SER A 105 11.29 16.33 8.27
C SER A 105 10.52 17.65 8.40
N TYR A 106 9.32 17.63 8.98
CA TYR A 106 8.48 18.79 9.28
C TYR A 106 8.40 19.14 10.76
N ALA A 107 9.38 18.70 11.57
CA ALA A 107 9.40 18.98 13.01
C ALA A 107 9.48 20.48 13.36
N HIS A 108 9.89 21.31 12.41
CA HIS A 108 9.91 22.78 12.53
C HIS A 108 8.52 23.41 12.35
N ILE A 109 7.54 22.67 11.83
CA ILE A 109 6.17 23.13 11.61
C ILE A 109 5.32 22.75 12.84
N PRO A 110 4.51 23.66 13.40
CA PRO A 110 3.56 23.35 14.45
C PRO A 110 2.59 22.23 14.03
N LYS A 111 2.24 21.34 14.98
CA LYS A 111 1.40 20.17 14.69
C LYS A 111 -0.01 20.51 14.15
N ASP A 112 -0.54 21.64 14.53
CA ASP A 112 -1.83 22.18 14.06
C ASP A 112 -1.80 22.61 12.58
N ARG A 113 -0.60 22.78 12.01
CA ARG A 113 -0.38 23.11 10.60
C ARG A 113 0.01 21.90 9.74
N ILE A 114 0.02 20.70 10.33
CA ILE A 114 0.27 19.43 9.64
C ILE A 114 -1.05 18.68 9.51
N PHE A 115 -1.60 18.62 8.31
CA PHE A 115 -2.86 17.94 8.02
C PHE A 115 -2.57 16.50 7.58
N ILE A 116 -3.05 15.53 8.34
CA ILE A 116 -2.81 14.11 8.04
C ILE A 116 -4.12 13.47 7.59
N TYR A 117 -4.09 12.93 6.38
CA TYR A 117 -5.19 12.18 5.78
C TYR A 117 -4.78 10.72 5.70
N THR A 118 -5.61 9.83 6.20
CA THR A 118 -5.31 8.40 6.24
C THR A 118 -6.30 7.61 5.40
N ILE A 119 -5.78 6.69 4.60
CA ILE A 119 -6.55 5.70 3.87
C ILE A 119 -6.12 4.34 4.38
N GLY A 120 -7.03 3.67 5.10
CA GLY A 120 -6.77 2.42 5.78
C GLY A 120 -6.56 2.56 7.29
N LYS A 121 -7.12 1.59 8.01
CA LYS A 121 -7.20 1.58 9.47
C LYS A 121 -5.83 1.56 10.17
N ARG A 122 -4.83 0.87 9.58
CA ARG A 122 -3.54 0.65 10.25
C ARG A 122 -2.72 1.92 10.41
N VAL A 123 -2.67 2.77 9.40
CA VAL A 123 -1.97 4.05 9.51
C VAL A 123 -2.76 5.02 10.38
N PHE A 124 -4.10 4.97 10.37
CA PHE A 124 -4.94 5.77 11.27
C PHE A 124 -4.61 5.49 12.74
N GLU A 125 -4.64 4.21 13.15
CA GLU A 125 -4.31 3.79 14.52
C GLU A 125 -2.87 4.18 14.91
N ALA A 126 -1.93 4.06 13.97
CA ALA A 126 -0.52 4.38 14.20
C ALA A 126 -0.30 5.90 14.35
N THR A 127 -0.99 6.72 13.55
CA THR A 127 -0.90 8.19 13.62
C THR A 127 -1.33 8.71 14.99
N GLY A 128 -2.43 8.18 15.54
CA GLY A 128 -2.87 8.49 16.89
C GLY A 128 -1.83 8.16 17.96
N LYS A 129 -1.14 7.00 17.82
CA LYS A 129 -0.04 6.60 18.74
C LYS A 129 1.20 7.49 18.61
N LEU A 130 1.40 8.15 17.48
CA LEU A 130 2.48 9.12 17.28
C LEU A 130 2.16 10.50 17.87
N GLY A 131 0.96 10.69 18.44
CA GLY A 131 0.54 11.95 19.06
C GLY A 131 0.17 13.04 18.05
N TYR A 132 -0.27 12.63 16.85
CA TYR A 132 -0.83 13.51 15.82
C TYR A 132 -2.32 13.27 15.65
N THR A 133 -3.05 14.34 15.36
CA THR A 133 -4.48 14.26 15.02
C THR A 133 -4.65 13.98 13.54
N VAL A 134 -5.46 12.98 13.20
CA VAL A 134 -5.83 12.71 11.81
C VAL A 134 -6.94 13.68 11.41
N THR A 135 -6.72 14.44 10.34
CA THR A 135 -7.69 15.40 9.81
C THR A 135 -8.92 14.68 9.26
N ARG A 136 -8.70 13.61 8.49
CA ARG A 136 -9.78 12.75 7.96
C ARG A 136 -9.27 11.34 7.72
N ASN A 137 -10.08 10.35 8.08
CA ASN A 137 -9.83 8.95 7.75
C ASN A 137 -10.85 8.45 6.74
N PHE A 138 -10.37 7.78 5.68
CA PHE A 138 -11.21 7.14 4.67
C PHE A 138 -11.26 5.63 4.95
N GLU A 139 -12.21 5.25 5.80
CA GLU A 139 -12.40 3.85 6.18
C GLU A 139 -13.01 3.05 5.02
N GLY A 140 -12.50 1.83 4.81
CA GLY A 140 -12.99 0.92 3.77
C GLY A 140 -12.49 1.23 2.35
N LEU A 141 -11.96 2.41 2.08
CA LEU A 141 -11.49 2.82 0.76
C LEU A 141 -10.27 2.00 0.30
N ALA A 142 -9.42 1.57 1.25
CA ALA A 142 -8.30 0.67 0.96
C ALA A 142 -8.77 -0.71 0.49
N ALA A 143 -9.85 -1.23 1.10
CA ALA A 143 -10.39 -2.56 0.75
C ALA A 143 -11.22 -2.55 -0.54
N LYS A 144 -11.90 -1.44 -0.83
CA LYS A 144 -12.75 -1.24 -2.02
C LYS A 144 -12.46 0.14 -2.61
N PRO A 145 -11.43 0.25 -3.48
CA PRO A 145 -11.12 1.51 -4.14
C PRO A 145 -12.32 2.04 -4.93
N ASP A 146 -12.69 3.30 -4.65
CA ASP A 146 -13.76 4.03 -5.31
C ASP A 146 -13.21 5.32 -5.90
N TYR A 147 -13.42 5.51 -7.22
CA TYR A 147 -12.89 6.66 -7.94
C TYR A 147 -13.56 7.97 -7.51
N ASP A 148 -14.89 7.98 -7.39
CA ASP A 148 -15.64 9.21 -7.14
C ASP A 148 -15.28 9.81 -5.78
N THR A 149 -15.21 8.98 -4.75
CA THR A 149 -14.79 9.40 -3.40
C THR A 149 -13.37 9.98 -3.41
N LEU A 150 -12.44 9.31 -4.11
CA LEU A 150 -11.05 9.77 -4.12
C LEU A 150 -10.84 10.98 -5.04
N ALA A 151 -11.59 11.07 -6.14
CA ALA A 151 -11.58 12.23 -7.03
C ALA A 151 -12.14 13.49 -6.34
N ALA A 152 -13.19 13.35 -5.53
CA ALA A 152 -13.70 14.42 -4.68
C ALA A 152 -12.65 14.88 -3.67
N PHE A 153 -12.00 13.95 -2.98
CA PHE A 153 -10.91 14.26 -2.05
C PHE A 153 -9.72 14.93 -2.74
N ALA A 154 -9.30 14.45 -3.92
CA ALA A 154 -8.26 15.11 -4.69
C ALA A 154 -8.66 16.55 -5.08
N GLY A 155 -9.93 16.77 -5.42
CA GLY A 155 -10.47 18.09 -5.68
C GLY A 155 -10.40 19.03 -4.45
N GLU A 156 -10.70 18.50 -3.25
CA GLU A 156 -10.53 19.24 -1.98
C GLU A 156 -9.07 19.64 -1.75
N LEU A 157 -8.10 18.72 -1.97
CA LEU A 157 -6.67 19.02 -1.82
C LEU A 157 -6.20 20.07 -2.83
N ILE A 158 -6.64 19.98 -4.09
CA ILE A 158 -6.33 20.96 -5.14
C ILE A 158 -6.90 22.34 -4.75
N GLY A 159 -8.14 22.39 -4.26
CA GLY A 159 -8.77 23.62 -3.79
C GLY A 159 -8.05 24.25 -2.61
N GLN A 160 -7.67 23.46 -1.60
CA GLN A 160 -6.90 23.91 -0.43
C GLN A 160 -5.52 24.47 -0.84
N PHE A 161 -4.84 23.82 -1.79
CA PHE A 161 -3.57 24.29 -2.31
C PHE A 161 -3.75 25.59 -3.11
N GLY A 162 -4.76 25.69 -3.97
CA GLY A 162 -5.09 26.88 -4.74
C GLY A 162 -5.44 28.08 -3.84
N ALA A 163 -6.20 27.86 -2.77
CA ALA A 163 -6.55 28.86 -1.75
C ALA A 163 -5.39 29.18 -0.78
N ALA A 164 -4.22 28.62 -0.98
CA ALA A 164 -3.08 28.73 -0.08
C ALA A 164 -3.36 28.30 1.38
N ALA A 165 -4.35 27.42 1.60
CA ALA A 165 -4.59 26.79 2.90
C ALA A 165 -3.56 25.71 3.23
N VAL A 166 -2.97 25.11 2.20
CA VAL A 166 -1.87 24.13 2.25
C VAL A 166 -0.81 24.53 1.23
N ASP A 167 0.45 24.45 1.64
CA ASP A 167 1.59 24.88 0.80
C ASP A 167 2.26 23.68 0.09
N LYS A 168 2.05 22.47 0.62
CA LYS A 168 2.59 21.24 0.04
C LYS A 168 1.70 20.05 0.38
N VAL A 169 1.52 19.16 -0.59
CA VAL A 169 0.81 17.89 -0.41
C VAL A 169 1.75 16.74 -0.76
N GLU A 170 1.96 15.82 0.17
CA GLU A 170 2.77 14.63 -0.03
C GLU A 170 1.93 13.37 0.14
N VAL A 171 2.21 12.38 -0.68
CA VAL A 171 1.53 11.08 -0.66
C VAL A 171 2.54 9.99 -0.36
N ILE A 172 2.20 9.12 0.61
CA ILE A 172 2.99 7.95 1.00
C ILE A 172 2.19 6.71 0.61
N TYR A 173 2.71 5.92 -0.32
CA TYR A 173 2.05 4.73 -0.83
C TYR A 173 3.05 3.68 -1.27
N HIS A 174 2.59 2.45 -1.55
CA HIS A 174 3.42 1.43 -2.17
C HIS A 174 3.13 1.35 -3.66
N HIS A 175 4.15 1.61 -4.45
CA HIS A 175 4.12 1.38 -5.89
C HIS A 175 4.31 -0.12 -6.19
N PHE A 176 3.39 -0.68 -6.96
CA PHE A 176 3.41 -2.09 -7.35
C PHE A 176 4.35 -2.32 -8.53
N LYS A 177 5.50 -2.95 -8.29
CA LYS A 177 6.43 -3.36 -9.36
C LYS A 177 6.17 -4.80 -9.83
N SER A 178 6.03 -5.71 -8.87
CA SER A 178 5.74 -7.12 -9.13
C SER A 178 5.16 -7.76 -7.86
N ALA A 179 4.68 -9.00 -7.98
CA ALA A 179 4.20 -9.76 -6.83
C ALA A 179 5.26 -9.90 -5.72
N GLY A 180 6.55 -9.99 -6.10
CA GLY A 180 7.67 -10.12 -5.15
C GLY A 180 8.30 -8.79 -4.70
N SER A 181 7.95 -7.67 -5.35
CA SER A 181 8.60 -6.37 -5.10
C SER A 181 7.59 -5.24 -5.08
N GLN A 182 7.46 -4.59 -3.92
CA GLN A 182 6.65 -3.40 -3.72
C GLN A 182 7.58 -2.28 -3.23
N ALA A 183 7.59 -1.15 -3.94
CA ALA A 183 8.42 -0.01 -3.57
C ALA A 183 7.60 0.97 -2.72
N LEU A 184 8.02 1.18 -1.47
CA LEU A 184 7.48 2.27 -0.68
C LEU A 184 7.93 3.60 -1.28
N THR A 185 6.98 4.45 -1.64
CA THR A 185 7.22 5.72 -2.34
C THR A 185 6.62 6.86 -1.53
N ARG A 186 7.41 7.93 -1.38
CA ARG A 186 6.95 9.23 -0.92
C ARG A 186 7.04 10.18 -2.10
N GLU A 187 5.93 10.72 -2.51
CA GLU A 187 5.84 11.58 -3.69
C GLU A 187 5.19 12.91 -3.35
N VAL A 188 5.71 13.99 -3.94
CA VAL A 188 5.08 15.30 -3.85
C VAL A 188 3.94 15.33 -4.85
N PHE A 189 2.72 15.46 -4.33
CA PHE A 189 1.50 15.55 -5.14
C PHE A 189 1.24 16.98 -5.61
N LEU A 190 1.47 17.95 -4.72
CA LEU A 190 1.42 19.38 -5.00
C LEU A 190 2.54 20.09 -4.21
N PRO A 191 3.22 21.10 -4.77
CA PRO A 191 3.05 21.65 -6.13
C PRO A 191 3.44 20.65 -7.22
N LEU A 192 2.83 20.83 -8.41
CA LEU A 192 3.25 20.08 -9.59
C LEU A 192 4.66 20.48 -9.97
N THR A 193 5.55 19.51 -10.06
CA THR A 193 6.79 19.69 -10.80
C THR A 193 6.49 19.32 -12.24
N LEU A 194 6.32 20.32 -13.09
CA LEU A 194 6.20 20.15 -14.54
C LEU A 194 7.61 19.84 -15.11
N ASP A 195 8.38 18.98 -14.42
CA ASP A 195 9.71 18.63 -14.88
C ASP A 195 9.62 17.85 -16.18
N ALA A 196 10.28 18.39 -17.20
CA ALA A 196 10.59 17.71 -18.45
C ALA A 196 11.34 16.36 -18.24
N GLN A 197 11.63 15.97 -17.00
CA GLN A 197 12.35 14.76 -16.62
C GLN A 197 11.49 13.48 -16.60
N GLU A 198 10.16 13.56 -16.47
CA GLU A 198 9.31 12.42 -16.82
C GLU A 198 9.30 12.16 -18.35
N ALA A 199 9.91 13.06 -19.12
CA ALA A 199 10.16 12.93 -20.56
C ALA A 199 11.31 11.97 -20.91
N SER A 200 12.02 11.37 -19.93
CA SER A 200 13.23 10.56 -20.19
C SER A 200 12.97 9.06 -20.34
N ASP A 201 11.74 8.61 -20.44
CA ASP A 201 11.50 7.29 -21.02
C ASP A 201 11.88 7.33 -22.49
N LYS A 202 13.08 6.81 -22.75
CA LYS A 202 13.83 6.82 -24.01
C LYS A 202 13.13 6.16 -25.21
N ALA A 203 11.83 5.89 -25.14
CA ALA A 203 11.12 5.13 -26.16
C ALA A 203 10.28 5.96 -27.15
N ASP A 204 9.92 7.21 -26.86
CA ASP A 204 9.05 7.96 -27.76
C ASP A 204 9.57 9.38 -28.11
N LYS A 205 10.72 9.42 -28.79
CA LYS A 205 11.04 10.56 -29.68
C LYS A 205 10.21 10.54 -30.99
N LYS A 206 9.09 9.82 -31.03
CA LYS A 206 8.12 9.99 -32.10
C LYS A 206 7.47 11.35 -31.94
N MET A 207 7.58 12.16 -33.00
CA MET A 207 6.93 13.47 -33.14
C MET A 207 5.57 13.44 -32.42
N LEU A 208 5.45 14.31 -31.40
CA LEU A 208 4.16 14.52 -30.75
C LEU A 208 3.19 14.98 -31.85
N PRO A 209 2.02 14.36 -32.00
CA PRO A 209 1.07 14.78 -33.02
C PRO A 209 0.66 16.22 -32.75
N ASP A 210 0.64 17.05 -33.79
CA ASP A 210 0.10 18.39 -33.71
C ASP A 210 -1.41 18.31 -33.49
N TYR A 211 -1.83 18.50 -32.23
CA TYR A 211 -3.24 18.57 -31.90
C TYR A 211 -3.78 19.97 -32.27
N ILE A 212 -4.94 20.00 -32.90
CA ILE A 212 -5.75 21.23 -33.00
C ILE A 212 -6.41 21.37 -31.61
N VAL A 213 -6.06 22.43 -30.90
CA VAL A 213 -6.53 22.73 -29.55
C VAL A 213 -7.59 23.80 -29.58
N GLU A 214 -8.80 23.47 -29.16
CA GLU A 214 -9.94 24.39 -29.09
C GLU A 214 -10.53 24.41 -27.68
N PRO A 215 -10.92 25.53 -27.10
CA PRO A 215 -10.82 26.90 -27.68
C PRO A 215 -9.42 27.51 -27.52
N SER A 216 -8.66 27.09 -26.48
CA SER A 216 -7.28 27.53 -26.26
C SER A 216 -6.51 26.49 -25.46
N ALA A 217 -5.18 26.43 -25.60
CA ALA A 217 -4.31 25.55 -24.84
C ALA A 217 -4.44 25.77 -23.33
N GLY A 218 -4.57 27.01 -22.87
CA GLY A 218 -4.75 27.38 -21.47
C GLY A 218 -6.05 26.83 -20.87
N GLU A 219 -7.17 26.96 -21.57
CA GLU A 219 -8.46 26.41 -21.08
C GLU A 219 -8.46 24.88 -21.02
N VAL A 220 -7.89 24.24 -22.03
CA VAL A 220 -7.73 22.77 -22.04
C VAL A 220 -6.85 22.32 -20.89
N LEU A 221 -5.72 22.97 -20.62
CA LEU A 221 -4.85 22.65 -19.49
C LEU A 221 -5.55 22.89 -18.13
N ALA A 222 -6.29 23.99 -18.01
CA ALA A 222 -7.04 24.30 -16.79
C ALA A 222 -8.06 23.21 -16.43
N GLU A 223 -8.63 22.52 -17.41
CA GLU A 223 -9.55 21.42 -17.21
C GLU A 223 -8.84 20.06 -17.05
N LEU A 224 -7.78 19.80 -17.82
CA LEU A 224 -7.10 18.51 -17.83
C LEU A 224 -6.21 18.30 -16.61
N LEU A 225 -5.51 19.36 -16.12
CA LEU A 225 -4.60 19.21 -14.97
C LEU A 225 -5.31 18.71 -13.70
N PRO A 226 -6.45 19.27 -13.27
CA PRO A 226 -7.18 18.72 -12.13
C PRO A 226 -7.68 17.30 -12.37
N LYS A 227 -8.11 16.95 -13.59
CA LYS A 227 -8.53 15.59 -13.95
C LYS A 227 -7.36 14.61 -13.87
N SER A 228 -6.20 15.00 -14.36
CA SER A 228 -4.97 14.20 -14.30
C SER A 228 -4.54 13.93 -12.84
N LEU A 229 -4.59 14.95 -11.98
CA LEU A 229 -4.29 14.79 -10.55
C LEU A 229 -5.27 13.86 -9.85
N LYS A 230 -6.57 13.98 -10.10
CA LYS A 230 -7.59 13.07 -9.56
C LYS A 230 -7.29 11.61 -9.97
N LEU A 231 -6.96 11.42 -11.23
CA LEU A 231 -6.58 10.12 -11.77
C LEU A 231 -5.29 9.60 -11.13
N LYS A 232 -4.28 10.45 -10.98
CA LYS A 232 -2.99 10.12 -10.35
C LYS A 232 -3.20 9.61 -8.92
N LEU A 233 -3.97 10.30 -8.10
CA LEU A 233 -4.25 9.89 -6.73
C LEU A 233 -5.00 8.54 -6.69
N TYR A 234 -5.94 8.32 -7.62
CA TYR A 234 -6.63 7.04 -7.74
C TYR A 234 -5.70 5.90 -8.16
N THR A 235 -4.79 6.15 -9.10
CA THR A 235 -3.78 5.16 -9.52
C THR A 235 -2.86 4.77 -8.35
N MET A 236 -2.44 5.74 -7.53
CA MET A 236 -1.66 5.48 -6.31
C MET A 236 -2.43 4.57 -5.32
N LEU A 237 -3.75 4.74 -5.19
CA LEU A 237 -4.57 3.85 -4.36
C LEU A 237 -4.64 2.44 -4.93
N LEU A 238 -4.81 2.29 -6.25
CA LEU A 238 -4.82 0.98 -6.90
C LEU A 238 -3.48 0.26 -6.76
N ASP A 239 -2.37 0.97 -6.95
CA ASP A 239 -1.01 0.47 -6.74
C ASP A 239 -0.79 0.00 -5.30
N SER A 240 -1.22 0.81 -4.33
CA SER A 240 -1.14 0.47 -2.91
C SER A 240 -1.98 -0.76 -2.58
N SER A 241 -3.19 -0.88 -3.15
CA SER A 241 -4.07 -2.05 -2.96
C SER A 241 -3.47 -3.31 -3.57
N ALA A 242 -2.90 -3.23 -4.78
CA ALA A 242 -2.20 -4.36 -5.40
C ALA A 242 -0.98 -4.78 -4.57
N SER A 243 -0.20 -3.82 -4.10
CA SER A 243 0.97 -4.04 -3.24
C SER A 243 0.60 -4.70 -1.91
N GLU A 244 -0.50 -4.27 -1.28
CA GLU A 244 -1.03 -4.88 -0.06
C GLU A 244 -1.37 -6.37 -0.27
N HIS A 245 -2.11 -6.67 -1.35
CA HIS A 245 -2.51 -8.05 -1.63
C HIS A 245 -1.31 -8.92 -2.00
N ALA A 246 -0.33 -8.40 -2.74
CA ALA A 246 0.91 -9.09 -3.05
C ALA A 246 1.72 -9.39 -1.78
N ALA A 247 1.91 -8.40 -0.92
CA ALA A 247 2.60 -8.59 0.37
C ALA A 247 1.91 -9.64 1.24
N ARG A 248 0.57 -9.66 1.25
CA ARG A 248 -0.21 -10.65 1.99
C ARG A 248 -0.07 -12.05 1.39
N VAL A 249 -0.04 -12.19 0.07
CA VAL A 249 0.20 -13.50 -0.59
C VAL A 249 1.54 -14.08 -0.13
N ILE A 250 2.61 -13.28 -0.15
CA ILE A 250 3.94 -13.70 0.29
C ILE A 250 3.96 -14.04 1.78
N ALA A 251 3.39 -13.19 2.63
CA ALA A 251 3.34 -13.42 4.07
C ALA A 251 2.57 -14.71 4.42
N MET A 252 1.46 -14.99 3.73
CA MET A 252 0.68 -16.21 3.94
C MET A 252 1.36 -17.44 3.36
N GLN A 253 2.12 -17.32 2.27
CA GLN A 253 2.95 -18.40 1.76
C GLN A 253 3.99 -18.79 2.81
N LEU A 254 4.80 -17.83 3.27
CA LEU A 254 5.83 -18.08 4.30
C LEU A 254 5.22 -18.67 5.58
N ALA A 255 4.06 -18.16 6.01
CA ALA A 255 3.39 -18.71 7.19
C ALA A 255 2.90 -20.15 6.98
N THR A 256 2.49 -20.52 5.75
CA THR A 256 2.09 -21.89 5.41
C THR A 256 3.29 -22.81 5.38
N ASP A 257 4.41 -22.38 4.79
CA ASP A 257 5.65 -23.16 4.69
C ASP A 257 6.25 -23.41 6.10
N ASN A 258 6.31 -22.37 6.93
CA ASN A 258 6.75 -22.49 8.33
C ASN A 258 5.82 -23.42 9.15
N ALA A 259 4.52 -23.41 8.88
CA ALA A 259 3.60 -24.34 9.53
C ALA A 259 3.83 -25.80 9.11
N ASP A 260 4.18 -26.04 7.84
CA ASP A 260 4.52 -27.38 7.36
C ASP A 260 5.80 -27.90 8.02
N GLU A 261 6.84 -27.07 8.11
CA GLU A 261 8.08 -27.40 8.79
C GLU A 261 7.83 -27.74 10.28
N LEU A 262 7.08 -26.88 10.97
CA LEU A 262 6.74 -27.11 12.39
C LEU A 262 5.91 -28.37 12.61
N ILE A 263 5.00 -28.75 11.69
CA ILE A 263 4.26 -30.00 11.76
C ILE A 263 5.20 -31.20 11.65
N ASN A 264 6.18 -31.13 10.77
CA ASN A 264 7.17 -32.20 10.60
C ASN A 264 8.00 -32.38 11.88
N ASP A 265 8.53 -31.30 12.44
CA ASP A 265 9.32 -31.32 13.67
C ASP A 265 8.52 -31.90 14.86
N LEU A 266 7.31 -31.40 15.07
CA LEU A 266 6.41 -31.88 16.11
C LEU A 266 6.01 -33.36 15.91
N THR A 267 5.93 -33.82 14.66
CA THR A 267 5.62 -35.21 14.36
C THR A 267 6.79 -36.15 14.74
N ILE A 268 8.03 -35.71 14.49
CA ILE A 268 9.24 -36.41 14.90
C ILE A 268 9.30 -36.50 16.44
N GLU A 269 9.07 -35.34 17.10
CA GLU A 269 9.06 -35.28 18.58
C GLU A 269 7.97 -36.18 19.20
N TYR A 270 6.76 -36.15 18.60
CA TYR A 270 5.67 -37.03 19.01
C TYR A 270 6.03 -38.48 18.91
N ASN A 271 6.62 -38.94 17.79
CA ASN A 271 7.03 -40.32 17.58
C ASN A 271 8.12 -40.74 18.57
N LYS A 272 9.12 -39.91 18.84
CA LYS A 272 10.18 -40.14 19.82
C LYS A 272 9.60 -40.27 21.24
N SER A 273 8.75 -39.33 21.62
CA SER A 273 8.11 -39.36 22.95
C SER A 273 7.19 -40.58 23.11
N ARG A 274 6.48 -40.96 22.04
CA ARG A 274 5.65 -42.18 22.03
C ARG A 274 6.49 -43.45 22.24
N GLN A 275 7.63 -43.57 21.51
CA GLN A 275 8.55 -44.69 21.67
C GLN A 275 9.10 -44.77 23.10
N GLN A 276 9.51 -43.63 23.67
CA GLN A 276 9.98 -43.57 25.06
C GLN A 276 8.91 -43.99 26.05
N SER A 277 7.67 -43.51 25.89
CA SER A 277 6.56 -43.94 26.76
C SER A 277 6.29 -45.45 26.68
N ILE A 278 6.27 -46.01 25.47
CA ILE A 278 6.06 -47.46 25.27
C ILE A 278 7.21 -48.26 25.92
N THR A 279 8.46 -47.82 25.73
CA THR A 279 9.62 -48.46 26.32
C THR A 279 9.57 -48.41 27.85
N SER A 280 9.18 -47.26 28.45
CA SER A 280 9.01 -47.13 29.90
C SER A 280 7.91 -48.05 30.43
N GLU A 281 6.75 -48.11 29.78
CA GLU A 281 5.64 -49.00 30.15
C GLU A 281 6.05 -50.48 30.08
N LEU A 282 6.80 -50.88 29.03
CA LEU A 282 7.32 -52.25 28.91
C LEU A 282 8.33 -52.58 30.03
N LEU A 283 9.23 -51.65 30.35
CA LEU A 283 10.19 -51.84 31.45
C LEU A 283 9.49 -51.95 32.82
N ASP A 284 8.46 -51.16 33.04
CA ASP A 284 7.64 -51.19 34.25
C ASP A 284 6.90 -52.55 34.39
N ILE A 285 6.38 -53.08 33.28
CA ILE A 285 5.73 -54.41 33.26
C ILE A 285 6.72 -55.53 33.56
N VAL A 286 7.90 -55.51 32.88
CA VAL A 286 8.96 -56.50 33.09
C VAL A 286 9.51 -56.45 34.54
N GLY A 287 9.78 -55.23 35.04
CA GLY A 287 10.25 -55.03 36.41
C GLY A 287 9.22 -55.42 37.47
N GLY A 288 7.92 -55.23 37.17
CA GLY A 288 6.83 -55.73 38.06
C GLY A 288 6.63 -57.26 38.07
N SER A 289 6.97 -57.94 36.97
CA SER A 289 6.86 -59.42 36.87
C SER A 289 8.04 -60.15 37.46
N MET A 290 9.13 -59.44 37.82
CA MET A 290 10.32 -60.05 38.48
C MET A 290 10.28 -59.95 40.01
N LYS A 291 9.21 -59.51 40.62
CA LYS A 291 8.88 -59.55 42.00
C LYS A 291 7.85 -60.68 42.26
#